data_350a525c3d9918aa10181df507de9981
#
_entry.id   350a525c3d9918aa10181df507de9981
#
_cell.length_a   1.000
_cell.length_b   1.000
_cell.length_c   1.000
_cell.angle_alpha   90.00
_cell.angle_beta   90.00
_cell.angle_gamma   90.00
#
_symmetry.space_group_name_H-M   'P 1'
#
loop_
_entity.id
_entity.type
_entity.pdbx_description
1 polymer ?
#
loop_
_entity_poly.entity_id
_entity_poly.type
_entity_poly.pdbx_seq_one_letter_code
_entity_poly.pdbx_strand_id
1 'polypeptide(L)'
;GDAVAIELWDDVDPDLAKLPWAQANRIDPGDSSIRDNRFAGCETAIELRGTTGDLVDGNTVEGATVAVRLVDAKGTIVGRNGFGGAAVETGGAEVKSGPIPMLDPKPIPTPEELAKTLPGVKAPVGARRHLRGRDKIVMTPYGPYDWASPALFPTRTEPHQQHWRALGIGAIKGVDVFGGGPLRVVGDTGRGLATVYSESPGFVMPYRVRFRHDDGKLDAFGTISSADWSVRFFPLATDPREDPEGWKAASVGPASVEIVAPAIDFAFGNDGPSSLAPTPLAAETLAEAKLPSDRFGTAAKATMRFPAGRWNLHVESDDGVRLRADGATLIDDWTWHAPRTAVATLEVAEAREVTIELDHFELDGFSVLRFRIDGEPAVKPWDGRTNQPKPTGS
;
A
#
# COMPACT_ATOMS: atom_id res chain seq x y z
N GLY A 1 -18.03 19.70 1.24
CA GLY A 1 -17.09 20.03 2.32
C GLY A 1 -16.91 18.79 3.18
N ASP A 2 -15.79 18.67 3.85
CA ASP A 2 -15.51 17.53 4.73
C ASP A 2 -16.44 17.59 5.97
N ALA A 3 -16.86 16.41 6.46
CA ALA A 3 -17.70 16.34 7.64
C ALA A 3 -16.97 16.90 8.87
N VAL A 4 -15.69 16.55 9.03
CA VAL A 4 -14.79 17.04 10.09
C VAL A 4 -13.50 17.57 9.45
N ALA A 5 -13.04 18.76 9.88
CA ALA A 5 -11.83 19.36 9.30
C ALA A 5 -10.55 18.94 10.02
N ILE A 6 -10.56 18.87 11.36
CA ILE A 6 -9.48 18.29 12.17
C ILE A 6 -10.10 17.27 13.11
N GLU A 7 -9.64 16.04 13.05
CA GLU A 7 -10.01 14.95 13.94
C GLU A 7 -8.77 14.37 14.60
N LEU A 8 -8.75 14.30 15.93
CA LEU A 8 -7.78 13.57 16.73
C LEU A 8 -8.55 12.56 17.58
N TRP A 9 -8.17 11.28 17.46
CA TRP A 9 -8.82 10.22 18.22
C TRP A 9 -7.82 9.26 18.81
N ASP A 10 -8.20 8.68 19.95
CA ASP A 10 -7.51 7.54 20.52
C ASP A 10 -8.16 6.26 19.97
N ASP A 11 -7.35 5.49 19.24
CA ASP A 11 -7.70 4.14 18.79
C ASP A 11 -7.16 3.17 19.84
N VAL A 12 -8.03 2.81 20.80
CA VAL A 12 -7.64 1.96 21.94
C VAL A 12 -7.30 0.56 21.45
N ASP A 13 -6.00 0.29 21.24
CA ASP A 13 -5.48 -1.04 20.96
C ASP A 13 -5.06 -1.74 22.27
N PRO A 14 -5.85 -2.74 22.74
CA PRO A 14 -5.53 -3.45 23.97
C PRO A 14 -4.24 -4.29 23.89
N ASP A 15 -3.80 -4.66 22.69
CA ASP A 15 -2.55 -5.40 22.52
C ASP A 15 -1.34 -4.48 22.51
N LEU A 16 -1.46 -3.31 21.90
CA LEU A 16 -0.45 -2.26 21.99
C LEU A 16 -0.23 -1.86 23.45
N ALA A 17 -1.27 -1.71 24.26
CA ALA A 17 -1.19 -1.35 25.67
C ALA A 17 -0.42 -2.39 26.53
N LYS A 18 -0.31 -3.64 26.08
CA LYS A 18 0.44 -4.70 26.77
C LYS A 18 1.95 -4.66 26.51
N LEU A 19 2.39 -3.93 25.50
CA LEU A 19 3.82 -3.84 25.17
C LEU A 19 4.61 -3.13 26.28
N PRO A 20 5.82 -3.61 26.65
CA PRO A 20 6.62 -2.99 27.69
C PRO A 20 6.92 -1.50 27.44
N TRP A 21 7.09 -1.12 26.18
CA TRP A 21 7.28 0.28 25.80
C TRP A 21 6.02 1.12 26.06
N ALA A 22 4.86 0.63 25.69
CA ALA A 22 3.59 1.32 25.89
C ALA A 22 3.24 1.46 27.38
N GLN A 23 3.64 0.49 28.21
CA GLN A 23 3.48 0.56 29.68
C GLN A 23 4.40 1.61 30.32
N ALA A 24 5.56 1.88 29.70
CA ALA A 24 6.53 2.85 30.17
C ALA A 24 6.34 4.27 29.58
N ASN A 25 5.52 4.40 28.54
CA ASN A 25 5.32 5.65 27.83
C ASN A 25 3.83 5.91 27.63
N ARG A 26 3.49 7.18 27.47
CA ARG A 26 2.16 7.58 27.09
C ARG A 26 1.92 7.21 25.61
N ILE A 27 0.82 6.53 25.31
CA ILE A 27 0.42 6.12 23.95
C ILE A 27 -0.86 6.81 23.46
N ASP A 28 -1.66 7.37 24.39
CA ASP A 28 -2.85 8.16 24.05
C ASP A 28 -2.46 9.50 23.40
N PRO A 29 -3.22 9.96 22.40
CA PRO A 29 -3.00 11.27 21.80
C PRO A 29 -3.25 12.39 22.79
N GLY A 30 -2.48 13.47 22.70
CA GLY A 30 -2.72 14.62 23.55
C GLY A 30 -1.54 15.59 23.59
N ASP A 31 -1.66 16.62 24.45
CA ASP A 31 -0.79 17.80 24.49
C ASP A 31 -0.68 18.49 23.10
N SER A 32 -1.71 18.31 22.27
CA SER A 32 -1.78 18.88 20.94
C SER A 32 -2.15 20.36 21.00
N SER A 33 -1.70 21.15 20.05
CA SER A 33 -2.01 22.56 19.97
C SER A 33 -2.61 22.90 18.61
N ILE A 34 -3.90 23.19 18.59
CA ILE A 34 -4.67 23.58 17.41
C ILE A 34 -4.94 25.08 17.51
N ARG A 35 -4.13 25.88 16.83
CA ARG A 35 -4.15 27.34 17.00
C ARG A 35 -4.11 28.10 15.69
N ASP A 36 -4.75 29.29 15.73
CA ASP A 36 -4.67 30.29 14.68
C ASP A 36 -5.09 29.77 13.28
N ASN A 37 -5.97 28.76 13.24
CA ASN A 37 -6.52 28.22 12.00
C ASN A 37 -7.82 28.93 11.60
N ARG A 38 -8.12 28.89 10.31
CA ARG A 38 -9.40 29.31 9.76
C ARG A 38 -10.09 28.10 9.13
N PHE A 39 -11.29 27.81 9.61
CA PHE A 39 -12.14 26.74 9.12
C PHE A 39 -13.36 27.33 8.41
N ALA A 40 -13.66 26.82 7.22
CA ALA A 40 -14.83 27.22 6.45
C ALA A 40 -15.40 26.04 5.66
N GLY A 41 -16.71 25.89 5.63
CA GLY A 41 -17.40 24.91 4.79
C GLY A 41 -17.34 23.45 5.29
N CYS A 42 -17.02 23.21 6.56
CA CYS A 42 -17.10 21.91 7.24
C CYS A 42 -18.35 21.82 8.13
N GLU A 43 -18.80 20.64 8.46
CA GLU A 43 -19.88 20.44 9.42
C GLU A 43 -19.37 20.61 10.86
N THR A 44 -18.24 19.96 11.19
CA THR A 44 -17.49 20.08 12.45
C THR A 44 -16.09 20.59 12.14
N ALA A 45 -15.64 21.65 12.81
CA ALA A 45 -14.29 22.18 12.57
C ALA A 45 -13.20 21.35 13.27
N ILE A 46 -13.40 21.02 14.55
CA ILE A 46 -12.44 20.27 15.36
C ILE A 46 -13.17 19.20 16.16
N GLU A 47 -12.75 17.95 16.05
CA GLU A 47 -13.21 16.85 16.90
C GLU A 47 -12.03 16.23 17.65
N LEU A 48 -12.12 16.12 18.98
CA LEU A 48 -11.12 15.51 19.85
C LEU A 48 -11.79 14.37 20.63
N ARG A 49 -11.33 13.15 20.43
CA ARG A 49 -11.90 11.94 21.02
C ARG A 49 -10.85 11.14 21.79
N GLY A 50 -11.08 10.90 23.07
CA GLY A 50 -10.15 10.15 23.93
C GLY A 50 -8.81 10.84 24.18
N THR A 51 -8.68 12.10 23.82
CA THR A 51 -7.41 12.86 23.91
C THR A 51 -7.21 13.50 25.29
N THR A 52 -5.99 13.94 25.59
CA THR A 52 -5.68 14.52 26.92
C THR A 52 -4.77 15.74 26.82
N GLY A 53 -5.16 16.85 27.46
CA GLY A 53 -4.31 18.03 27.63
C GLY A 53 -4.18 18.94 26.41
N ASP A 54 -5.12 18.89 25.48
CA ASP A 54 -5.06 19.65 24.24
C ASP A 54 -5.40 21.13 24.42
N LEU A 55 -4.89 21.94 23.51
CA LEU A 55 -5.17 23.38 23.44
C LEU A 55 -5.81 23.74 22.12
N VAL A 56 -6.99 24.34 22.17
CA VAL A 56 -7.71 24.91 21.02
C VAL A 56 -7.84 26.43 21.23
N ASP A 57 -7.03 27.23 20.55
CA ASP A 57 -6.92 28.68 20.78
C ASP A 57 -6.72 29.48 19.50
N GLY A 58 -7.30 30.67 19.41
CA GLY A 58 -7.10 31.61 18.30
C GLY A 58 -7.73 31.19 16.99
N ASN A 59 -8.52 30.11 16.93
CA ASN A 59 -9.11 29.65 15.68
C ASN A 59 -10.36 30.45 15.30
N THR A 60 -10.59 30.58 14.01
CA THR A 60 -11.79 31.20 13.43
C THR A 60 -12.57 30.13 12.67
N VAL A 61 -13.86 30.02 12.95
CA VAL A 61 -14.79 29.07 12.34
C VAL A 61 -15.91 29.81 11.65
N GLU A 62 -16.12 29.53 10.37
CA GLU A 62 -17.18 30.15 9.56
C GLU A 62 -18.07 29.08 8.91
N GLY A 63 -19.37 29.14 9.19
CA GLY A 63 -20.37 28.29 8.53
C GLY A 63 -20.36 26.81 8.96
N ALA A 64 -19.70 26.45 10.05
CA ALA A 64 -19.80 25.12 10.66
C ALA A 64 -20.99 25.05 11.61
N THR A 65 -21.57 23.87 11.79
CA THR A 65 -22.58 23.60 12.82
C THR A 65 -21.92 23.44 14.19
N VAL A 66 -20.79 22.74 14.23
CA VAL A 66 -20.01 22.48 15.44
C VAL A 66 -18.62 23.05 15.26
N ALA A 67 -18.19 23.92 16.16
CA ALA A 67 -16.82 24.46 16.16
C ALA A 67 -15.84 23.52 16.82
N VAL A 68 -16.19 22.93 17.96
CA VAL A 68 -15.39 21.97 18.70
C VAL A 68 -16.32 20.90 19.26
N ARG A 69 -16.00 19.65 18.99
CA ARG A 69 -16.64 18.48 19.60
C ARG A 69 -15.60 17.74 20.43
N LEU A 70 -15.90 17.52 21.71
CA LEU A 70 -15.08 16.78 22.64
C LEU A 70 -15.80 15.49 23.04
N VAL A 71 -15.18 14.33 22.86
CA VAL A 71 -15.71 13.03 23.24
C VAL A 71 -14.67 12.34 24.12
N ASP A 72 -14.98 12.10 25.39
CA ASP A 72 -14.06 11.49 26.35
C ASP A 72 -12.67 12.19 26.47
N ALA A 73 -12.58 13.42 25.98
CA ALA A 73 -11.37 14.24 26.06
C ALA A 73 -11.17 14.77 27.48
N LYS A 74 -9.91 14.84 27.95
CA LYS A 74 -9.59 15.24 29.32
C LYS A 74 -8.63 16.42 29.35
N GLY A 75 -8.96 17.42 30.17
CA GLY A 75 -8.08 18.56 30.41
C GLY A 75 -7.85 19.46 29.20
N THR A 76 -8.73 19.44 28.21
CA THR A 76 -8.69 20.29 27.03
C THR A 76 -8.95 21.75 27.42
N ILE A 77 -8.12 22.67 26.91
CA ILE A 77 -8.31 24.11 27.05
C ILE A 77 -8.87 24.66 25.75
N VAL A 78 -10.10 25.21 25.82
CA VAL A 78 -10.69 25.90 24.67
C VAL A 78 -10.62 27.41 24.98
N GLY A 79 -9.71 28.09 24.30
CA GLY A 79 -9.35 29.46 24.57
C GLY A 79 -10.04 30.51 23.70
N ARG A 80 -9.29 31.48 23.22
CA ARG A 80 -9.79 32.69 22.50
C ARG A 80 -10.09 32.36 21.04
N ASN A 81 -11.20 31.71 20.76
CA ASN A 81 -11.61 31.36 19.41
C ASN A 81 -12.80 32.23 18.94
N GLY A 82 -12.87 32.48 17.63
CA GLY A 82 -13.99 33.11 16.96
C GLY A 82 -14.86 32.05 16.27
N PHE A 83 -15.89 31.54 16.96
CA PHE A 83 -16.66 30.40 16.44
C PHE A 83 -17.88 30.80 15.58
N GLY A 84 -18.13 32.11 15.38
CA GLY A 84 -19.20 32.59 14.48
C GLY A 84 -20.61 32.07 14.80
N GLY A 85 -20.86 31.66 16.04
CA GLY A 85 -22.12 31.06 16.48
C GLY A 85 -22.19 29.53 16.40
N ALA A 86 -21.14 28.85 15.93
CA ALA A 86 -21.06 27.39 15.92
C ALA A 86 -20.96 26.84 17.36
N ALA A 87 -21.55 25.66 17.59
CA ALA A 87 -21.62 25.04 18.90
C ALA A 87 -20.25 24.51 19.39
N VAL A 88 -20.07 24.54 20.72
CA VAL A 88 -19.01 23.76 21.39
C VAL A 88 -19.68 22.62 22.14
N GLU A 89 -19.50 21.41 21.69
CA GLU A 89 -20.06 20.19 22.26
C GLU A 89 -19.01 19.50 23.14
N THR A 90 -19.21 19.48 24.44
CA THR A 90 -18.25 18.94 25.39
C THR A 90 -18.47 17.47 25.73
N GLY A 91 -19.67 16.90 25.43
CA GLY A 91 -19.96 15.47 25.61
C GLY A 91 -19.62 14.90 26.99
N GLY A 92 -19.61 15.74 28.04
CA GLY A 92 -19.14 15.36 29.38
C GLY A 92 -17.65 15.47 29.60
N ALA A 93 -16.90 15.92 28.59
CA ALA A 93 -15.44 16.12 28.73
C ALA A 93 -15.10 17.24 29.73
N GLU A 94 -14.00 17.06 30.44
CA GLU A 94 -13.50 18.10 31.35
C GLU A 94 -12.77 19.18 30.53
N VAL A 95 -13.36 20.35 30.43
CA VAL A 95 -12.76 21.54 29.83
C VAL A 95 -12.10 22.37 30.91
N LYS A 96 -10.80 22.56 30.86
CA LYS A 96 -10.10 23.44 31.79
C LYS A 96 -10.29 24.90 31.40
N SER A 97 -10.70 25.72 32.36
CA SER A 97 -10.57 27.17 32.28
C SER A 97 -9.28 27.59 33.00
N GLY A 98 -8.37 28.21 32.31
CA GLY A 98 -7.12 28.65 32.90
C GLY A 98 -6.39 29.66 32.01
N PRO A 99 -5.33 30.30 32.48
CA PRO A 99 -4.50 31.13 31.65
C PRO A 99 -3.97 30.27 30.49
N ILE A 100 -4.24 30.71 29.27
CA ILE A 100 -3.71 30.06 28.07
C ILE A 100 -2.20 30.12 28.17
N PRO A 101 -1.49 28.98 28.08
CA PRO A 101 -0.06 29.00 28.03
C PRO A 101 0.37 29.89 26.86
N MET A 102 1.00 31.02 27.14
CA MET A 102 1.67 31.79 26.10
C MET A 102 2.84 30.91 25.63
N LEU A 103 2.59 30.17 24.55
CA LEU A 103 3.69 29.69 23.72
C LEU A 103 4.28 30.98 23.14
N ASP A 104 5.42 31.38 23.67
CA ASP A 104 6.24 32.37 23.00
C ASP A 104 6.56 31.78 21.62
N PRO A 105 6.00 32.32 20.52
CA PRO A 105 6.27 31.76 19.22
C PRO A 105 7.73 32.05 18.94
N LYS A 106 8.60 31.13 19.33
CA LYS A 106 9.96 31.20 18.81
C LYS A 106 9.80 31.27 17.30
N PRO A 107 10.30 32.31 16.65
CA PRO A 107 10.23 32.42 15.22
C PRO A 107 10.76 31.11 14.64
N ILE A 108 9.98 30.51 13.72
CA ILE A 108 10.41 29.30 13.02
C ILE A 108 11.75 29.67 12.41
N PRO A 109 12.87 29.06 12.85
CA PRO A 109 14.15 29.44 12.35
C PRO A 109 14.17 29.26 10.82
N THR A 110 14.72 30.22 10.12
CA THR A 110 14.88 30.09 8.67
C THR A 110 15.70 28.84 8.34
N PRO A 111 15.57 28.24 7.14
CA PRO A 111 16.43 27.13 6.73
C PRO A 111 17.91 27.38 6.95
N GLU A 112 18.37 28.64 6.80
CA GLU A 112 19.74 29.05 7.06
C GLU A 112 20.11 29.04 8.55
N GLU A 113 19.19 29.41 9.43
CA GLU A 113 19.38 29.39 10.88
C GLU A 113 19.36 27.94 11.41
N LEU A 114 18.43 27.11 10.93
CA LEU A 114 18.43 25.68 11.21
C LEU A 114 19.72 25.03 10.73
N ALA A 115 20.21 25.39 9.56
CA ALA A 115 21.47 24.89 9.02
C ALA A 115 22.67 25.23 9.89
N LYS A 116 22.63 26.32 10.66
CA LYS A 116 23.72 26.72 11.58
C LYS A 116 23.66 25.96 12.92
N THR A 117 22.50 25.47 13.32
CA THR A 117 22.29 24.89 14.66
C THR A 117 22.34 23.36 14.68
N LEU A 118 22.11 22.70 13.54
CA LEU A 118 22.13 21.23 13.47
C LEU A 118 23.58 20.70 13.46
N PRO A 119 23.93 19.77 14.37
CA PRO A 119 25.23 19.11 14.35
C PRO A 119 25.46 18.45 12.96
N GLY A 120 26.65 18.65 12.40
CA GLY A 120 27.01 18.08 11.08
C GLY A 120 26.61 18.90 9.87
N VAL A 121 25.79 19.96 10.01
CA VAL A 121 25.46 20.86 8.89
C VAL A 121 26.63 21.79 8.54
N LYS A 122 27.53 22.06 9.50
CA LYS A 122 28.72 22.90 9.29
C LYS A 122 29.77 22.24 8.37
N ALA A 123 29.79 20.93 8.27
CA ALA A 123 30.67 20.18 7.41
C ALA A 123 29.93 18.95 6.85
N PRO A 124 29.03 19.12 5.87
CA PRO A 124 28.37 17.98 5.22
C PRO A 124 29.44 17.08 4.61
N VAL A 125 29.47 15.82 5.05
CA VAL A 125 30.45 14.83 4.61
C VAL A 125 30.04 14.27 3.25
N GLY A 126 30.99 14.19 2.29
CA GLY A 126 30.81 13.51 1.02
C GLY A 126 29.76 14.14 0.10
N ALA A 127 29.02 13.30 -0.61
CA ALA A 127 28.02 13.67 -1.61
C ALA A 127 26.87 14.54 -1.07
N ARG A 128 26.70 14.63 0.23
CA ARG A 128 25.61 15.40 0.88
C ARG A 128 25.79 16.92 0.85
N ARG A 129 26.97 17.42 0.48
CA ARG A 129 27.28 18.87 0.53
C ARG A 129 26.30 19.74 -0.23
N HIS A 130 25.72 19.25 -1.32
CA HIS A 130 24.77 19.96 -2.18
C HIS A 130 23.32 19.53 -2.00
N LEU A 131 23.04 18.58 -1.10
CA LEU A 131 21.72 18.02 -0.88
C LEU A 131 21.02 18.76 0.27
N ARG A 132 20.55 19.96 -0.03
CA ARG A 132 19.76 20.77 0.90
C ARG A 132 18.34 20.90 0.40
N GLY A 133 17.38 20.75 1.32
CA GLY A 133 15.97 20.89 1.03
C GLY A 133 15.22 19.54 0.95
N ARG A 134 13.91 19.60 1.14
CA ARG A 134 13.02 18.42 1.11
C ARG A 134 12.98 17.72 -0.23
N ASP A 135 13.17 18.47 -1.32
CA ASP A 135 13.23 17.95 -2.68
C ASP A 135 14.40 16.98 -2.93
N LYS A 136 15.38 17.00 -2.04
CA LYS A 136 16.56 16.11 -2.07
C LYS A 136 16.41 14.85 -1.23
N ILE A 137 15.32 14.71 -0.47
CA ILE A 137 15.05 13.51 0.30
C ILE A 137 14.41 12.48 -0.62
N VAL A 138 15.10 11.38 -0.85
CA VAL A 138 14.57 10.22 -1.58
C VAL A 138 14.43 9.08 -0.61
N MET A 139 13.20 8.62 -0.42
CA MET A 139 12.94 7.41 0.36
C MET A 139 13.13 6.18 -0.52
N THR A 140 13.84 5.20 0.01
CA THR A 140 14.00 3.88 -0.59
C THR A 140 13.29 2.84 0.28
N PRO A 141 13.07 1.61 -0.17
CA PRO A 141 12.59 0.52 0.69
C PRO A 141 13.47 0.24 1.90
N TYR A 142 14.70 0.76 1.91
CA TYR A 142 15.69 0.58 2.96
C TYR A 142 15.85 1.83 3.85
N GLY A 143 15.01 2.84 3.68
CA GLY A 143 15.07 4.11 4.39
C GLY A 143 15.54 5.29 3.53
N PRO A 144 15.84 6.45 4.14
CA PRO A 144 16.32 7.62 3.40
C PRO A 144 17.61 7.33 2.66
N TYR A 145 17.65 7.69 1.37
CA TYR A 145 18.84 7.49 0.56
C TYR A 145 19.99 8.43 1.00
N ASP A 146 21.17 7.86 1.20
CA ASP A 146 22.34 8.59 1.71
C ASP A 146 23.15 9.33 0.65
N TRP A 147 22.87 9.08 -0.63
CA TRP A 147 23.57 9.63 -1.80
C TRP A 147 25.08 9.28 -1.85
N ALA A 148 25.52 8.35 -1.06
CA ALA A 148 26.92 7.95 -0.97
C ALA A 148 27.22 6.64 -1.73
N SER A 149 26.22 5.80 -1.88
CA SER A 149 26.36 4.46 -2.48
C SER A 149 25.39 4.26 -3.64
N PRO A 150 25.77 3.50 -4.68
CA PRO A 150 24.83 3.08 -5.71
C PRO A 150 23.65 2.31 -5.10
N ALA A 151 22.44 2.66 -5.50
CA ALA A 151 21.23 1.96 -5.06
C ALA A 151 20.35 1.63 -6.26
N LEU A 152 19.85 0.38 -6.31
CA LEU A 152 18.87 -0.10 -7.27
C LEU A 152 17.75 -0.80 -6.53
N PHE A 153 16.52 -0.30 -6.69
CA PHE A 153 15.37 -0.80 -5.94
C PHE A 153 14.08 -0.69 -6.74
N PRO A 154 13.09 -1.56 -6.45
CA PRO A 154 11.77 -1.43 -7.05
C PRO A 154 11.04 -0.23 -6.44
N THR A 155 10.42 0.60 -7.30
CA THR A 155 9.56 1.71 -6.87
C THR A 155 8.09 1.35 -6.89
N ARG A 156 7.71 0.40 -7.73
CA ARG A 156 6.37 -0.16 -7.81
C ARG A 156 6.49 -1.57 -8.35
N THR A 157 5.80 -2.49 -7.73
CA THR A 157 5.74 -3.89 -8.14
C THR A 157 4.29 -4.24 -8.39
N GLU A 158 3.98 -4.59 -9.63
CA GLU A 158 2.71 -5.16 -10.06
C GLU A 158 2.99 -6.55 -10.61
N PRO A 159 2.05 -7.51 -10.56
CA PRO A 159 2.32 -8.87 -11.03
C PRO A 159 2.85 -8.95 -12.46
N HIS A 160 2.34 -8.11 -13.37
CA HIS A 160 2.68 -8.11 -14.80
C HIS A 160 3.76 -7.10 -15.19
N GLN A 161 4.17 -6.19 -14.27
CA GLN A 161 5.23 -5.22 -14.50
C GLN A 161 5.93 -4.80 -13.20
N GLN A 162 7.18 -4.39 -13.32
CA GLN A 162 7.98 -3.94 -12.20
C GLN A 162 8.79 -2.70 -12.57
N HIS A 163 8.67 -1.66 -11.76
CA HIS A 163 9.37 -0.40 -11.94
C HIS A 163 10.61 -0.35 -11.07
N TRP A 164 11.73 -0.01 -11.67
CA TRP A 164 13.02 0.07 -11.01
C TRP A 164 13.57 1.48 -11.04
N ARG A 165 14.26 1.87 -10.00
CA ARG A 165 14.99 3.12 -9.90
C ARG A 165 16.42 2.89 -9.49
N ALA A 166 17.35 3.46 -10.26
CA ALA A 166 18.76 3.48 -9.95
C ALA A 166 19.16 4.89 -9.48
N LEU A 167 19.91 4.97 -8.39
CA LEU A 167 20.43 6.21 -7.80
C LEU A 167 21.92 6.08 -7.53
N GLY A 168 22.64 7.21 -7.46
CA GLY A 168 24.06 7.25 -7.06
C GLY A 168 25.01 6.60 -8.04
N ILE A 169 24.61 6.42 -9.27
CA ILE A 169 25.45 5.93 -10.37
C ILE A 169 25.70 7.08 -11.35
N GLY A 170 26.83 7.02 -12.05
CA GLY A 170 27.14 7.96 -13.12
C GLY A 170 26.13 7.92 -14.27
N ALA A 171 26.47 8.53 -15.40
CA ALA A 171 25.55 8.55 -16.53
C ALA A 171 25.15 7.14 -16.97
N ILE A 172 23.85 6.88 -17.02
CA ILE A 172 23.33 5.58 -17.45
C ILE A 172 23.40 5.50 -18.98
N LYS A 173 24.08 4.47 -19.47
CA LYS A 173 24.28 4.21 -20.91
C LYS A 173 23.21 3.32 -21.50
N GLY A 174 22.48 2.59 -20.67
CA GLY A 174 21.40 1.72 -21.10
C GLY A 174 20.89 0.83 -20.01
N VAL A 175 19.73 0.25 -20.26
CA VAL A 175 19.09 -0.73 -19.39
C VAL A 175 18.80 -1.98 -20.22
N ASP A 176 19.19 -3.14 -19.71
CA ASP A 176 18.96 -4.43 -20.34
C ASP A 176 18.13 -5.32 -19.40
N VAL A 177 17.28 -6.19 -19.97
CA VAL A 177 16.61 -7.26 -19.25
C VAL A 177 17.08 -8.61 -19.76
N PHE A 178 17.33 -9.52 -18.84
CA PHE A 178 17.73 -10.90 -19.11
C PHE A 178 16.74 -11.81 -18.41
N GLY A 179 16.03 -12.63 -19.16
CA GLY A 179 15.02 -13.53 -18.64
C GLY A 179 14.48 -14.44 -19.73
N GLY A 180 13.64 -15.37 -19.32
CA GLY A 180 12.90 -16.23 -20.26
C GLY A 180 11.56 -15.58 -20.67
N GLY A 181 11.01 -15.95 -21.83
CA GLY A 181 9.68 -15.54 -22.28
C GLY A 181 9.60 -14.12 -22.85
N PRO A 182 8.37 -13.58 -22.95
CA PRO A 182 8.06 -12.31 -23.63
C PRO A 182 8.32 -11.07 -22.77
N LEU A 183 9.49 -11.00 -22.10
CA LEU A 183 9.88 -9.85 -21.31
C LEU A 183 10.42 -8.71 -22.14
N ARG A 184 10.05 -7.50 -21.74
CA ARG A 184 10.57 -6.24 -22.28
C ARG A 184 11.03 -5.31 -21.17
N VAL A 185 11.86 -4.36 -21.54
CA VAL A 185 12.26 -3.25 -20.67
C VAL A 185 12.16 -1.93 -21.42
N VAL A 186 11.58 -0.95 -20.76
CA VAL A 186 11.62 0.46 -21.18
C VAL A 186 12.41 1.22 -20.13
N GLY A 187 13.47 1.92 -20.56
CA GLY A 187 14.35 2.67 -19.69
C GLY A 187 14.31 4.17 -19.97
N ASP A 188 14.24 4.97 -18.91
CA ASP A 188 14.57 6.39 -18.94
C ASP A 188 15.92 6.57 -18.26
N THR A 189 16.97 6.58 -19.07
CA THR A 189 18.35 6.66 -18.58
C THR A 189 18.66 8.02 -17.93
N GLY A 190 17.98 9.10 -18.35
CA GLY A 190 18.16 10.44 -17.77
C GLY A 190 17.63 10.52 -16.34
N ARG A 191 16.61 9.75 -16.01
CA ARG A 191 15.98 9.70 -14.67
C ARG A 191 16.40 8.50 -13.84
N GLY A 192 17.16 7.57 -14.39
CA GLY A 192 17.52 6.34 -13.72
C GLY A 192 16.34 5.40 -13.50
N LEU A 193 15.36 5.40 -14.40
CA LEU A 193 14.15 4.59 -14.29
C LEU A 193 14.13 3.48 -15.34
N ALA A 194 13.55 2.35 -14.98
CA ALA A 194 13.23 1.28 -15.91
C ALA A 194 11.94 0.58 -15.53
N THR A 195 11.16 0.18 -16.52
CA THR A 195 10.00 -0.68 -16.35
C THR A 195 10.26 -1.99 -17.08
N VAL A 196 10.25 -3.09 -16.35
CA VAL A 196 10.24 -4.44 -16.89
C VAL A 196 8.80 -4.94 -16.90
N TYR A 197 8.34 -5.47 -18.02
CA TYR A 197 6.96 -5.94 -18.19
C TYR A 197 6.88 -7.16 -19.11
N SER A 198 5.74 -7.84 -19.07
CA SER A 198 5.41 -8.92 -20.00
C SER A 198 4.55 -8.41 -21.14
N GLU A 199 4.86 -8.85 -22.37
CA GLU A 199 4.03 -8.56 -23.56
C GLU A 199 2.86 -9.54 -23.73
N SER A 200 2.85 -10.64 -23.00
CA SER A 200 1.83 -11.68 -23.12
C SER A 200 1.49 -12.28 -21.75
N PRO A 201 0.22 -12.61 -21.49
CA PRO A 201 -0.15 -13.34 -20.29
C PRO A 201 0.28 -14.82 -20.35
N GLY A 202 0.13 -15.53 -19.23
CA GLY A 202 0.33 -16.97 -19.12
C GLY A 202 1.75 -17.40 -18.76
N PHE A 203 2.57 -16.52 -18.15
CA PHE A 203 3.96 -16.87 -17.84
C PHE A 203 4.39 -16.39 -16.45
N VAL A 204 5.22 -17.21 -15.80
CA VAL A 204 6.05 -16.83 -14.66
C VAL A 204 7.50 -16.64 -15.16
N MET A 205 8.02 -15.45 -15.07
CA MET A 205 9.27 -15.04 -15.71
C MET A 205 10.24 -14.42 -14.70
N PRO A 206 11.16 -15.21 -14.17
CA PRO A 206 12.28 -14.66 -13.42
C PRO A 206 13.22 -13.90 -14.37
N TYR A 207 13.72 -12.77 -13.90
CA TYR A 207 14.58 -11.92 -14.72
C TYR A 207 15.67 -11.24 -13.90
N ARG A 208 16.69 -10.75 -14.61
CA ARG A 208 17.66 -9.78 -14.14
C ARG A 208 17.49 -8.50 -14.96
N VAL A 209 17.35 -7.35 -14.29
CA VAL A 209 17.49 -6.04 -14.92
C VAL A 209 18.89 -5.50 -14.64
N ARG A 210 19.51 -4.92 -15.65
CA ARG A 210 20.88 -4.38 -15.59
C ARG A 210 20.89 -2.93 -16.06
N PHE A 211 21.35 -2.05 -15.20
CA PHE A 211 21.70 -0.68 -15.56
C PHE A 211 23.20 -0.63 -15.87
N ARG A 212 23.55 -0.25 -17.10
CA ARG A 212 24.93 0.02 -17.50
C ARG A 212 25.23 1.50 -17.31
N HIS A 213 26.31 1.83 -16.63
CA HIS A 213 26.73 3.21 -16.35
C HIS A 213 28.24 3.35 -16.57
N ASP A 214 28.78 4.58 -16.45
CA ASP A 214 30.17 4.88 -16.77
C ASP A 214 31.18 4.03 -15.97
N ASP A 215 30.88 3.76 -14.69
CA ASP A 215 31.79 3.05 -13.78
C ASP A 215 31.50 1.55 -13.69
N GLY A 216 30.56 1.02 -14.49
CA GLY A 216 30.24 -0.39 -14.48
C GLY A 216 28.78 -0.75 -14.73
N LYS A 217 28.26 -1.67 -13.91
CA LYS A 217 26.90 -2.19 -14.02
C LYS A 217 26.28 -2.37 -12.64
N LEU A 218 24.98 -2.18 -12.56
CA LEU A 218 24.16 -2.44 -11.38
C LEU A 218 23.03 -3.39 -11.75
N ASP A 219 22.96 -4.54 -11.10
CA ASP A 219 22.00 -5.61 -11.40
C ASP A 219 20.97 -5.73 -10.27
N ALA A 220 19.72 -5.99 -10.62
CA ALA A 220 18.70 -6.47 -9.71
C ALA A 220 17.92 -7.62 -10.33
N PHE A 221 17.21 -8.35 -9.49
CA PHE A 221 16.47 -9.54 -9.85
C PHE A 221 15.01 -9.40 -9.46
N GLY A 222 14.13 -9.98 -10.25
CA GLY A 222 12.70 -9.99 -9.99
C GLY A 222 12.01 -11.13 -10.70
N THR A 223 10.71 -11.24 -10.44
CA THR A 223 9.82 -12.18 -11.15
C THR A 223 8.60 -11.43 -11.61
N ILE A 224 8.23 -11.59 -12.86
CA ILE A 224 6.94 -11.16 -13.39
C ILE A 224 6.06 -12.38 -13.55
N SER A 225 4.85 -12.32 -13.03
CA SER A 225 3.78 -13.28 -13.25
C SER A 225 2.65 -12.59 -13.99
N SER A 226 2.46 -12.95 -15.26
CA SER A 226 1.42 -12.37 -16.10
C SER A 226 0.39 -13.43 -16.44
N ALA A 227 -0.88 -13.17 -16.18
CA ALA A 227 -1.97 -14.09 -16.51
C ALA A 227 -3.26 -13.31 -16.77
N ASP A 228 -4.12 -13.90 -17.59
CA ASP A 228 -5.52 -13.49 -17.68
C ASP A 228 -6.30 -14.33 -16.66
N TRP A 229 -6.63 -13.71 -15.54
CA TRP A 229 -7.41 -14.33 -14.48
C TRP A 229 -8.89 -14.27 -14.83
N SER A 230 -9.58 -15.41 -14.91
CA SER A 230 -11.03 -15.47 -14.80
C SER A 230 -11.39 -15.31 -13.32
N VAL A 231 -12.13 -14.27 -12.98
CA VAL A 231 -12.50 -13.93 -11.60
C VAL A 231 -14.00 -13.81 -11.50
N ARG A 232 -14.59 -14.52 -10.54
CA ARG A 232 -16.02 -14.43 -10.22
C ARG A 232 -16.19 -13.83 -8.85
N PHE A 233 -17.06 -12.84 -8.76
CA PHE A 233 -17.55 -12.28 -7.50
C PHE A 233 -19.01 -12.64 -7.32
N PHE A 234 -19.43 -12.95 -6.11
CA PHE A 234 -20.79 -13.37 -5.81
C PHE A 234 -21.19 -13.05 -4.37
N PRO A 235 -22.47 -12.72 -4.10
CA PRO A 235 -22.96 -12.49 -2.76
C PRO A 235 -23.04 -13.79 -1.95
N LEU A 236 -22.76 -13.72 -0.65
CA LEU A 236 -22.87 -14.84 0.29
C LEU A 236 -24.11 -14.67 1.15
N ALA A 237 -25.01 -15.67 1.12
CA ALA A 237 -26.18 -15.71 1.97
C ALA A 237 -25.87 -16.24 3.38
N THR A 238 -24.90 -17.14 3.48
CA THR A 238 -24.49 -17.85 4.70
C THR A 238 -22.98 -17.67 4.93
N ASP A 239 -22.54 -17.98 6.12
CA ASP A 239 -21.10 -18.05 6.43
C ASP A 239 -20.47 -19.23 5.68
N PRO A 240 -19.49 -19.00 4.80
CA PRO A 240 -18.90 -20.08 3.99
C PRO A 240 -18.05 -21.07 4.80
N ARG A 241 -17.73 -20.77 6.05
CA ARG A 241 -17.04 -21.67 6.97
C ARG A 241 -17.99 -22.77 7.48
N GLU A 242 -19.27 -22.40 7.62
CA GLU A 242 -20.33 -23.30 8.10
C GLU A 242 -21.10 -23.96 6.93
N ASP A 243 -21.16 -23.29 5.77
CA ASP A 243 -21.89 -23.76 4.59
C ASP A 243 -21.00 -23.75 3.32
N PRO A 244 -20.06 -24.70 3.18
CA PRO A 244 -19.22 -24.83 2.00
C PRO A 244 -20.00 -25.10 0.69
N GLU A 245 -21.12 -25.82 0.77
CA GLU A 245 -21.96 -26.10 -0.40
C GLU A 245 -22.72 -24.86 -0.84
N GLY A 246 -23.16 -24.00 0.08
CA GLY A 246 -23.73 -22.69 -0.20
C GLY A 246 -22.75 -21.77 -0.89
N TRP A 247 -21.49 -21.73 -0.45
CA TRP A 247 -20.41 -21.00 -1.11
C TRP A 247 -20.21 -21.47 -2.56
N LYS A 248 -20.11 -22.78 -2.76
CA LYS A 248 -19.94 -23.37 -4.07
C LYS A 248 -21.14 -23.11 -5.00
N ALA A 249 -22.36 -23.22 -4.49
CA ALA A 249 -23.56 -22.92 -5.25
C ALA A 249 -23.61 -21.41 -5.66
N ALA A 250 -23.24 -20.51 -4.75
CA ALA A 250 -23.19 -19.08 -5.00
C ALA A 250 -22.15 -18.74 -6.07
N SER A 251 -20.98 -19.38 -6.08
CA SER A 251 -19.88 -19.10 -7.02
C SER A 251 -20.25 -19.38 -8.49
N VAL A 252 -21.24 -20.22 -8.76
CA VAL A 252 -21.75 -20.54 -10.11
C VAL A 252 -23.19 -20.09 -10.32
N GLY A 253 -23.78 -19.43 -9.32
CA GLY A 253 -25.16 -18.98 -9.35
C GLY A 253 -25.39 -17.76 -10.24
N PRO A 254 -26.66 -17.44 -10.54
CA PRO A 254 -27.02 -16.34 -11.46
C PRO A 254 -26.66 -14.94 -10.93
N ALA A 255 -26.39 -14.80 -9.63
CA ALA A 255 -25.93 -13.56 -9.02
C ALA A 255 -24.41 -13.40 -9.07
N SER A 256 -23.67 -14.36 -9.63
CA SER A 256 -22.23 -14.25 -9.82
C SER A 256 -21.91 -13.36 -11.03
N VAL A 257 -20.85 -12.58 -10.91
CA VAL A 257 -20.33 -11.69 -11.94
C VAL A 257 -18.93 -12.11 -12.29
N GLU A 258 -18.69 -12.39 -13.57
CA GLU A 258 -17.38 -12.81 -14.06
C GLU A 258 -16.69 -11.67 -14.80
N ILE A 259 -15.41 -11.47 -14.50
CA ILE A 259 -14.51 -10.55 -15.18
C ILE A 259 -13.20 -11.23 -15.55
N VAL A 260 -12.44 -10.59 -16.44
CA VAL A 260 -11.04 -10.93 -16.68
C VAL A 260 -10.17 -9.84 -16.05
N ALA A 261 -9.21 -10.25 -15.23
CA ALA A 261 -8.25 -9.34 -14.58
C ALA A 261 -6.81 -9.74 -14.93
N PRO A 262 -5.91 -8.77 -15.17
CA PRO A 262 -4.49 -9.06 -15.48
C PRO A 262 -3.69 -9.53 -14.27
N ALA A 263 -4.23 -9.35 -13.07
CA ALA A 263 -3.63 -9.72 -11.81
C ALA A 263 -4.71 -9.85 -10.73
N ILE A 264 -4.41 -10.57 -9.67
CA ILE A 264 -5.15 -10.52 -8.41
C ILE A 264 -4.44 -9.51 -7.51
N ASP A 265 -4.88 -8.26 -7.56
CA ASP A 265 -4.42 -7.14 -6.73
C ASP A 265 -5.64 -6.28 -6.39
N PHE A 266 -6.49 -6.84 -5.53
CA PHE A 266 -7.80 -6.27 -5.19
C PHE A 266 -7.75 -5.64 -3.79
N ALA A 267 -7.75 -4.33 -3.74
CA ALA A 267 -7.96 -3.57 -2.51
C ALA A 267 -9.44 -3.17 -2.45
N PHE A 268 -10.27 -4.05 -1.94
CA PHE A 268 -11.72 -3.81 -1.82
C PHE A 268 -12.04 -2.68 -0.84
N GLY A 269 -11.17 -2.49 0.18
CA GLY A 269 -11.45 -1.54 1.25
C GLY A 269 -12.73 -1.91 2.00
N ASN A 270 -13.56 -0.92 2.26
CA ASN A 270 -14.90 -1.11 2.82
C ASN A 270 -16.00 -1.07 1.74
N ASP A 271 -15.63 -0.98 0.46
CA ASP A 271 -16.58 -0.73 -0.65
C ASP A 271 -16.90 -2.01 -1.45
N GLY A 272 -16.15 -3.09 -1.24
CA GLY A 272 -16.34 -4.37 -1.88
C GLY A 272 -15.99 -4.39 -3.38
N PRO A 273 -16.40 -5.48 -4.11
CA PRO A 273 -16.00 -5.70 -5.50
C PRO A 273 -16.45 -4.60 -6.47
N SER A 274 -17.54 -3.88 -6.18
CA SER A 274 -18.09 -2.84 -7.07
C SER A 274 -17.18 -1.61 -7.20
N SER A 275 -16.20 -1.44 -6.31
CA SER A 275 -15.21 -0.35 -6.34
C SER A 275 -13.96 -0.68 -7.17
N LEU A 276 -13.78 -1.92 -7.56
CA LEU A 276 -12.58 -2.37 -8.26
C LEU A 276 -12.56 -1.89 -9.74
N ALA A 277 -11.36 -1.57 -10.21
CA ALA A 277 -11.12 -1.16 -11.59
C ALA A 277 -9.89 -1.85 -12.21
N PRO A 278 -9.83 -3.20 -12.26
CA PRO A 278 -8.67 -3.92 -12.77
C PRO A 278 -8.45 -3.68 -14.28
N THR A 279 -9.52 -3.47 -15.02
CA THR A 279 -9.52 -2.98 -16.41
C THR A 279 -10.75 -2.05 -16.60
N PRO A 280 -10.78 -1.17 -17.61
CA PRO A 280 -11.95 -0.32 -17.85
C PRO A 280 -13.26 -1.12 -18.03
N LEU A 281 -13.21 -2.21 -18.78
CA LEU A 281 -14.39 -3.08 -19.01
C LEU A 281 -14.84 -3.78 -17.71
N ALA A 282 -13.90 -4.28 -16.92
CA ALA A 282 -14.22 -4.91 -15.65
C ALA A 282 -14.80 -3.92 -14.66
N ALA A 283 -14.30 -2.68 -14.61
CA ALA A 283 -14.83 -1.63 -13.77
C ALA A 283 -16.31 -1.32 -14.10
N GLU A 284 -16.64 -1.19 -15.37
CA GLU A 284 -18.02 -0.99 -15.81
C GLU A 284 -18.93 -2.16 -15.41
N THR A 285 -18.49 -3.39 -15.70
CA THR A 285 -19.22 -4.62 -15.34
C THR A 285 -19.49 -4.72 -13.83
N LEU A 286 -18.48 -4.43 -13.00
CA LEU A 286 -18.60 -4.51 -11.53
C LEU A 286 -19.47 -3.40 -10.95
N ALA A 287 -19.38 -2.18 -11.48
CA ALA A 287 -20.23 -1.08 -11.06
C ALA A 287 -21.74 -1.32 -11.36
N GLU A 288 -22.03 -1.94 -12.51
CA GLU A 288 -23.41 -2.31 -12.88
C GLU A 288 -23.97 -3.46 -12.04
N ALA A 289 -23.11 -4.38 -11.59
CA ALA A 289 -23.51 -5.59 -10.88
C ALA A 289 -24.05 -5.33 -9.47
N LYS A 290 -23.71 -4.20 -8.84
CA LYS A 290 -24.14 -3.81 -7.50
C LYS A 290 -23.92 -4.91 -6.46
N LEU A 291 -22.74 -5.54 -6.50
CA LEU A 291 -22.36 -6.52 -5.51
C LEU A 291 -22.28 -5.88 -4.11
N PRO A 292 -22.57 -6.63 -3.04
CA PRO A 292 -22.48 -6.09 -1.68
C PRO A 292 -21.04 -5.74 -1.32
N SER A 293 -20.86 -4.78 -0.39
CA SER A 293 -19.55 -4.42 0.18
C SER A 293 -19.00 -5.51 1.11
N ASP A 294 -19.91 -6.17 1.83
CA ASP A 294 -19.63 -7.27 2.76
C ASP A 294 -20.35 -8.54 2.30
N ARG A 295 -19.98 -9.68 2.88
CA ARG A 295 -20.58 -10.97 2.59
C ARG A 295 -20.56 -11.33 1.11
N PHE A 296 -19.35 -11.29 0.54
CA PHE A 296 -19.11 -11.72 -0.83
C PHE A 296 -18.01 -12.78 -0.92
N GLY A 297 -18.07 -13.56 -1.98
CA GLY A 297 -17.04 -14.54 -2.33
C GLY A 297 -16.32 -14.13 -3.59
N THR A 298 -15.06 -14.56 -3.70
CA THR A 298 -14.23 -14.42 -4.89
C THR A 298 -13.70 -15.80 -5.28
N ALA A 299 -13.93 -16.21 -6.53
CA ALA A 299 -13.32 -17.40 -7.12
C ALA A 299 -12.49 -16.97 -8.32
N ALA A 300 -11.18 -17.21 -8.29
CA ALA A 300 -10.28 -16.81 -9.35
C ALA A 300 -9.47 -18.00 -9.87
N LYS A 301 -9.23 -18.00 -11.19
CA LYS A 301 -8.48 -19.07 -11.86
C LYS A 301 -7.64 -18.51 -12.98
N ALA A 302 -6.39 -18.98 -13.07
CA ALA A 302 -5.51 -18.73 -14.20
C ALA A 302 -4.59 -19.91 -14.45
N THR A 303 -4.13 -20.05 -15.70
CA THR A 303 -3.08 -21.02 -16.07
C THR A 303 -1.83 -20.27 -16.49
N MET A 304 -0.69 -20.63 -15.94
CA MET A 304 0.60 -20.01 -16.21
C MET A 304 1.67 -21.06 -16.45
N ARG A 305 2.59 -20.78 -17.37
CA ARG A 305 3.77 -21.61 -17.60
C ARG A 305 4.85 -21.22 -16.58
N PHE A 306 5.16 -22.15 -15.70
CA PHE A 306 6.24 -22.03 -14.73
C PHE A 306 7.53 -22.64 -15.31
N PRO A 307 8.67 -21.98 -15.18
CA PRO A 307 9.96 -22.63 -15.37
C PRO A 307 10.23 -23.66 -14.27
N ALA A 308 11.10 -24.63 -14.53
CA ALA A 308 11.62 -25.51 -13.46
C ALA A 308 12.24 -24.66 -12.36
N GLY A 309 11.95 -25.01 -11.10
CA GLY A 309 12.42 -24.24 -9.94
C GLY A 309 11.54 -24.38 -8.72
N ARG A 310 11.87 -23.56 -7.72
CA ARG A 310 11.12 -23.46 -6.47
C ARG A 310 10.46 -22.09 -6.40
N TRP A 311 9.14 -22.09 -6.28
CA TRP A 311 8.31 -20.90 -6.36
C TRP A 311 7.55 -20.68 -5.06
N ASN A 312 7.58 -19.47 -4.54
CA ASN A 312 6.76 -19.06 -3.41
C ASN A 312 5.52 -18.35 -3.95
N LEU A 313 4.38 -18.85 -3.55
CA LEU A 313 3.06 -18.30 -3.85
C LEU A 313 2.58 -17.57 -2.61
N HIS A 314 2.52 -16.23 -2.69
CA HIS A 314 2.09 -15.37 -1.60
C HIS A 314 0.65 -14.95 -1.83
N VAL A 315 -0.19 -15.13 -0.82
CA VAL A 315 -1.56 -14.63 -0.82
C VAL A 315 -1.76 -13.75 0.39
N GLU A 316 -2.06 -12.47 0.17
CA GLU A 316 -2.56 -11.58 1.19
C GLU A 316 -4.08 -11.56 1.09
N SER A 317 -4.76 -11.84 2.18
CA SER A 317 -6.22 -11.85 2.24
C SER A 317 -6.75 -11.27 3.54
N ASP A 318 -7.94 -10.78 3.46
CA ASP A 318 -8.90 -10.44 4.50
C ASP A 318 -10.28 -10.69 3.88
N ASP A 319 -11.04 -11.67 4.28
CA ASP A 319 -10.88 -12.74 5.26
C ASP A 319 -10.19 -14.01 4.69
N GLY A 320 -10.90 -15.12 4.73
CA GLY A 320 -10.39 -16.46 4.47
C GLY A 320 -10.07 -16.74 3.01
N VAL A 321 -9.01 -17.52 2.79
CA VAL A 321 -8.52 -17.87 1.46
C VAL A 321 -8.11 -19.33 1.35
N ARG A 322 -8.32 -19.89 0.15
CA ARG A 322 -7.74 -21.19 -0.28
C ARG A 322 -6.98 -20.98 -1.58
N LEU A 323 -5.80 -21.57 -1.64
CA LEU A 323 -4.97 -21.60 -2.85
C LEU A 323 -4.77 -23.04 -3.28
N ARG A 324 -5.06 -23.34 -4.54
CA ARG A 324 -4.76 -24.63 -5.15
C ARG A 324 -3.86 -24.45 -6.38
N ALA A 325 -3.00 -25.45 -6.60
CA ALA A 325 -2.22 -25.58 -7.83
C ALA A 325 -2.52 -26.98 -8.43
N ASP A 326 -3.01 -27.03 -9.65
CA ASP A 326 -3.45 -28.25 -10.35
C ASP A 326 -4.40 -29.10 -9.48
N GLY A 327 -5.29 -28.44 -8.74
CA GLY A 327 -6.24 -29.07 -7.83
C GLY A 327 -5.68 -29.46 -6.46
N ALA A 328 -4.36 -29.45 -6.25
CA ALA A 328 -3.77 -29.70 -4.94
C ALA A 328 -3.83 -28.45 -4.05
N THR A 329 -4.39 -28.58 -2.86
CA THR A 329 -4.48 -27.47 -1.89
C THR A 329 -3.08 -27.18 -1.32
N LEU A 330 -2.63 -25.93 -1.47
CA LEU A 330 -1.36 -25.44 -0.95
C LEU A 330 -1.55 -24.52 0.26
N ILE A 331 -2.63 -23.74 0.27
CA ILE A 331 -3.05 -22.90 1.41
C ILE A 331 -4.51 -23.23 1.68
N ASP A 332 -4.87 -23.48 2.95
CA ASP A 332 -6.24 -23.62 3.43
C ASP A 332 -6.38 -22.79 4.71
N ASP A 333 -6.55 -21.50 4.52
CA ASP A 333 -6.76 -20.53 5.59
C ASP A 333 -8.19 -20.00 5.52
N TRP A 334 -9.15 -20.90 5.77
CA TRP A 334 -10.58 -20.64 5.66
C TRP A 334 -11.15 -20.13 6.98
N THR A 335 -10.57 -19.03 7.47
CA THR A 335 -10.90 -18.43 8.77
C THR A 335 -11.22 -16.95 8.61
N TRP A 336 -11.98 -16.40 9.54
CA TRP A 336 -12.19 -14.95 9.64
C TRP A 336 -10.95 -14.31 10.31
N HIS A 337 -10.35 -13.30 9.68
CA HIS A 337 -9.14 -12.65 10.17
C HIS A 337 -8.88 -11.32 9.48
N ALA A 338 -8.17 -10.43 10.16
CA ALA A 338 -7.61 -9.20 9.59
C ALA A 338 -6.56 -9.49 8.50
N PRO A 339 -6.17 -8.51 7.67
CA PRO A 339 -5.21 -8.69 6.59
C PRO A 339 -3.95 -9.43 7.03
N ARG A 340 -3.66 -10.54 6.37
CA ARG A 340 -2.42 -11.31 6.60
C ARG A 340 -1.95 -12.00 5.32
N THR A 341 -0.66 -12.33 5.27
CA THR A 341 -0.06 -13.02 4.14
C THR A 341 0.23 -14.47 4.50
N ALA A 342 -0.34 -15.40 3.73
CA ALA A 342 0.04 -16.79 3.72
C ALA A 342 1.00 -17.07 2.56
N VAL A 343 1.94 -18.01 2.75
CA VAL A 343 2.93 -18.39 1.74
C VAL A 343 2.99 -19.89 1.59
N ALA A 344 2.90 -20.36 0.35
CA ALA A 344 3.12 -21.76 0.02
C ALA A 344 4.27 -21.91 -0.98
N THR A 345 4.95 -23.04 -0.94
CA THR A 345 6.01 -23.38 -1.89
C THR A 345 5.50 -24.38 -2.93
N LEU A 346 5.75 -24.06 -4.21
CA LEU A 346 5.48 -24.94 -5.35
C LEU A 346 6.80 -25.36 -5.99
N GLU A 347 7.08 -26.66 -5.96
CA GLU A 347 8.23 -27.26 -6.65
C GLU A 347 7.82 -27.66 -8.08
N VAL A 348 8.53 -27.17 -9.06
CA VAL A 348 8.33 -27.48 -10.48
C VAL A 348 9.59 -28.13 -11.02
N ALA A 349 9.55 -29.46 -11.22
CA ALA A 349 10.72 -30.23 -11.65
C ALA A 349 11.13 -29.92 -13.10
N GLU A 350 10.16 -29.71 -13.97
CA GLU A 350 10.33 -29.35 -15.38
C GLU A 350 9.37 -28.23 -15.76
N ALA A 351 9.77 -27.39 -16.71
CA ALA A 351 8.93 -26.26 -17.15
C ALA A 351 7.57 -26.76 -17.71
N ARG A 352 6.49 -26.34 -17.06
CA ARG A 352 5.13 -26.78 -17.39
C ARG A 352 4.08 -25.73 -17.11
N GLU A 353 2.91 -25.92 -17.64
CA GLU A 353 1.73 -25.17 -17.23
C GLU A 353 1.25 -25.64 -15.85
N VAL A 354 0.81 -24.69 -15.06
CA VAL A 354 0.18 -24.91 -13.76
C VAL A 354 -1.07 -24.07 -13.70
N THR A 355 -2.16 -24.69 -13.31
CA THR A 355 -3.41 -24.00 -13.05
C THR A 355 -3.47 -23.60 -11.59
N ILE A 356 -3.56 -22.30 -11.35
CA ILE A 356 -3.74 -21.71 -10.01
C ILE A 356 -5.20 -21.37 -9.81
N GLU A 357 -5.76 -21.76 -8.68
CA GLU A 357 -7.12 -21.43 -8.26
C GLU A 357 -7.08 -20.80 -6.87
N LEU A 358 -7.80 -19.69 -6.72
CA LEU A 358 -7.99 -18.95 -5.47
C LEU A 358 -9.48 -18.88 -5.15
N ASP A 359 -9.85 -19.32 -3.95
CA ASP A 359 -11.15 -19.07 -3.35
C ASP A 359 -10.94 -18.12 -2.17
N HIS A 360 -11.79 -17.12 -2.04
CA HIS A 360 -11.72 -16.11 -0.99
C HIS A 360 -13.13 -15.74 -0.56
N PHE A 361 -13.31 -15.42 0.71
CA PHE A 361 -14.53 -14.81 1.21
C PHE A 361 -14.24 -13.61 2.10
N GLU A 362 -15.20 -12.71 2.12
CA GLU A 362 -15.30 -11.55 3.01
C GLU A 362 -16.64 -11.58 3.72
N LEU A 363 -16.64 -11.39 5.05
CA LEU A 363 -17.85 -11.36 5.85
C LEU A 363 -18.22 -9.94 6.29
N ASP A 364 -17.28 -9.17 6.79
CA ASP A 364 -17.52 -7.81 7.26
C ASP A 364 -16.23 -6.99 7.32
N GLY A 365 -16.34 -5.69 7.07
CA GLY A 365 -15.29 -4.72 7.30
C GLY A 365 -14.37 -4.45 6.12
N PHE A 366 -13.07 -4.35 6.41
CA PHE A 366 -12.05 -4.10 5.40
C PHE A 366 -11.68 -5.39 4.69
N SER A 367 -11.53 -5.32 3.36
CA SER A 367 -11.17 -6.50 2.56
C SER A 367 -10.04 -6.26 1.59
N VAL A 368 -9.21 -7.28 1.41
CA VAL A 368 -8.10 -7.31 0.45
C VAL A 368 -7.87 -8.73 -0.06
N LEU A 369 -7.55 -8.85 -1.35
CA LEU A 369 -7.04 -10.09 -1.93
C LEU A 369 -5.91 -9.78 -2.90
N ARG A 370 -4.69 -10.24 -2.60
CA ARG A 370 -3.52 -10.07 -3.47
C ARG A 370 -2.78 -11.38 -3.64
N PHE A 371 -2.32 -11.62 -4.86
CA PHE A 371 -1.52 -12.79 -5.19
C PHE A 371 -0.21 -12.38 -5.87
N ARG A 372 0.90 -12.95 -5.40
CA ARG A 372 2.23 -12.71 -5.97
C ARG A 372 3.02 -14.01 -6.03
N ILE A 373 3.93 -14.07 -7.00
CA ILE A 373 4.86 -15.19 -7.17
C ILE A 373 6.27 -14.62 -7.13
N ASP A 374 7.12 -15.23 -6.33
CA ASP A 374 8.57 -15.09 -6.42
C ASP A 374 9.24 -16.47 -6.31
N GLY A 375 10.54 -16.53 -6.43
CA GLY A 375 11.25 -17.79 -6.27
C GLY A 375 12.53 -17.85 -7.07
N GLU A 376 13.10 -19.05 -7.10
CA GLU A 376 14.36 -19.33 -7.77
C GLU A 376 14.16 -20.36 -8.89
N PRO A 377 14.46 -20.00 -10.15
CA PRO A 377 14.48 -20.96 -11.25
C PRO A 377 15.66 -21.93 -11.08
N ALA A 378 15.45 -23.19 -11.39
CA ALA A 378 16.50 -24.22 -11.37
C ALA A 378 17.66 -23.88 -12.31
N VAL A 379 17.37 -23.21 -13.41
CA VAL A 379 18.38 -22.66 -14.34
C VAL A 379 18.15 -21.15 -14.43
N LYS A 380 19.15 -20.37 -14.06
CA LYS A 380 19.10 -18.92 -14.13
C LYS A 380 19.11 -18.46 -15.58
N PRO A 381 18.01 -17.87 -16.09
CA PRO A 381 17.88 -17.53 -17.52
C PRO A 381 18.88 -16.44 -17.97
N TRP A 382 19.52 -15.75 -17.02
CA TRP A 382 20.53 -14.72 -17.28
C TRP A 382 21.97 -15.24 -17.29
N ASP A 383 22.23 -16.51 -17.00
CA ASP A 383 23.58 -17.14 -17.05
C ASP A 383 23.85 -17.74 -18.43
N GLY A 384 22.84 -17.90 -19.28
CA GLY A 384 22.95 -18.30 -20.67
C GLY A 384 23.27 -17.13 -21.61
N ARG A 385 23.84 -17.41 -22.78
CA ARG A 385 24.03 -16.41 -23.85
C ARG A 385 22.66 -15.92 -24.30
N THR A 386 22.39 -14.66 -24.08
CA THR A 386 21.13 -14.02 -24.48
C THR A 386 21.00 -13.99 -26.01
N ASN A 387 20.04 -14.73 -26.55
CA ASN A 387 19.50 -14.46 -27.87
C ASN A 387 18.56 -13.26 -27.76
N GLN A 388 19.09 -12.05 -27.61
CA GLN A 388 18.32 -10.87 -27.94
C GLN A 388 18.31 -10.68 -29.45
N PRO A 389 17.15 -10.47 -30.07
CA PRO A 389 17.13 -9.98 -31.45
C PRO A 389 17.87 -8.64 -31.47
N LYS A 390 18.84 -8.47 -32.35
CA LYS A 390 19.50 -7.18 -32.58
C LYS A 390 18.42 -6.15 -32.83
N PRO A 391 18.49 -4.94 -32.22
CA PRO A 391 17.60 -3.86 -32.62
C PRO A 391 17.80 -3.67 -34.12
N THR A 392 16.75 -3.83 -34.87
CA THR A 392 16.71 -3.44 -36.29
C THR A 392 16.88 -1.93 -36.29
N GLY A 393 18.03 -1.49 -36.75
CA GLY A 393 18.36 -0.07 -36.85
C GLY A 393 17.52 0.61 -37.91
N SER A 394 17.26 1.82 -37.63
CA SER A 394 17.41 3.05 -38.41
C SER A 394 16.55 4.16 -37.84
#